data_0861c172190adb3ade3bf1c8bbb5b730
#
_entry.id   0861c172190adb3ade3bf1c8bbb5b730
#
_cell.length_a   1.000
_cell.length_b   1.000
_cell.length_c   1.000
_cell.angle_alpha   90.00
_cell.angle_beta   90.00
_cell.angle_gamma   90.00
#
_symmetry.space_group_name_H-M   'P 1'
#
loop_
_entity.id
_entity.type
_entity.pdbx_description
1 polymer ?
#
loop_
_entity_poly.entity_id
_entity_poly.type
_entity_poly.pdbx_seq_one_letter_code
_entity_poly.pdbx_strand_id
1 'polypeptide(L)'
;MENTTSVFIVEDESIVAKDIQNSLRKLGYNVLGISNNGADAIKQIVELEPDIVLMDIMIKGPLTGIDVAEKIKKEYNIPSIFLTAYADESTLSKAKITEPYGYILKPFKEVDLQSSIEMAVYKHKKDSEVVKERDFLYSLVDNKEDPSRDILFVKSNSRLVKLNTSEIFFVEALKDYVVLNARYARYTIHSTMKDIEKKLENGDFIRVHRSFIVRIDKIQTIENHTVVLEEIKKVIPIGGSYREELLKRINLI
;
A
#
# COMPACT_ATOMS: atom_id res chain seq x y z
N MET A 1 15.52 -12.34 17.59
CA MET A 1 16.29 -11.56 16.60
C MET A 1 15.56 -10.25 16.46
N GLU A 2 16.15 -9.15 16.86
CA GLU A 2 15.58 -7.82 16.63
C GLU A 2 15.43 -7.63 15.12
N ASN A 3 14.24 -7.29 14.70
CA ASN A 3 13.91 -7.11 13.29
C ASN A 3 14.59 -5.81 12.82
N THR A 4 15.73 -5.92 12.16
CA THR A 4 16.51 -4.76 11.70
C THR A 4 15.67 -3.97 10.70
N THR A 5 15.42 -2.69 10.98
CA THR A 5 14.63 -1.81 10.10
C THR A 5 15.23 -1.76 8.70
N SER A 6 14.42 -2.03 7.70
CA SER A 6 14.78 -2.01 6.29
C SER A 6 14.49 -0.64 5.67
N VAL A 7 15.48 -0.12 4.92
CA VAL A 7 15.44 1.23 4.33
C VAL A 7 15.67 1.13 2.83
N PHE A 8 14.91 1.89 2.05
CA PHE A 8 15.14 2.11 0.63
C PHE A 8 15.54 3.58 0.41
N ILE A 9 16.47 3.84 -0.50
CA ILE A 9 16.98 5.19 -0.78
C ILE A 9 16.60 5.60 -2.19
N VAL A 10 16.05 6.80 -2.35
CA VAL A 10 15.81 7.44 -3.65
C VAL A 10 16.58 8.74 -3.70
N GLU A 11 17.66 8.75 -4.49
CA GLU A 11 18.62 9.84 -4.57
C GLU A 11 19.34 9.77 -5.92
N ASP A 12 19.32 10.84 -6.71
CA ASP A 12 19.90 10.85 -8.05
C ASP A 12 21.39 11.19 -8.07
N GLU A 13 21.93 11.77 -6.99
CA GLU A 13 23.35 12.01 -6.81
C GLU A 13 24.03 10.77 -6.20
N SER A 14 24.75 10.01 -7.04
CA SER A 14 25.37 8.73 -6.63
C SER A 14 26.31 8.83 -5.42
N ILE A 15 27.02 9.98 -5.26
CA ILE A 15 27.92 10.22 -4.11
C ILE A 15 27.08 10.34 -2.85
N VAL A 16 26.03 11.16 -2.86
CA VAL A 16 25.13 11.38 -1.72
C VAL A 16 24.42 10.08 -1.36
N ALA A 17 23.90 9.35 -2.34
CA ALA A 17 23.26 8.04 -2.14
C ALA A 17 24.21 7.06 -1.44
N LYS A 18 25.50 7.06 -1.82
CA LYS A 18 26.50 6.18 -1.23
C LYS A 18 26.84 6.58 0.21
N ASP A 19 26.92 7.86 0.50
CA ASP A 19 27.16 8.37 1.85
C ASP A 19 25.99 8.03 2.79
N ILE A 20 24.75 8.19 2.32
CA ILE A 20 23.54 7.75 3.05
C ILE A 20 23.62 6.25 3.33
N GLN A 21 23.90 5.44 2.31
CA GLN A 21 23.99 3.99 2.45
C GLN A 21 25.04 3.59 3.51
N ASN A 22 26.23 4.22 3.48
CA ASN A 22 27.29 3.92 4.42
C ASN A 22 26.91 4.31 5.85
N SER A 23 26.29 5.48 6.04
CA SER A 23 25.81 5.96 7.34
C SER A 23 24.73 5.02 7.90
N LEU A 24 23.75 4.61 7.08
CA LEU A 24 22.70 3.68 7.49
C LEU A 24 23.25 2.31 7.90
N ARG A 25 24.23 1.78 7.15
CA ARG A 25 24.86 0.50 7.49
C ARG A 25 25.63 0.57 8.79
N LYS A 26 26.36 1.66 9.07
CA LYS A 26 27.06 1.88 10.35
C LYS A 26 26.07 1.93 11.53
N LEU A 27 24.87 2.51 11.30
CA LEU A 27 23.79 2.58 12.29
C LEU A 27 23.02 1.26 12.45
N GLY A 28 23.35 0.22 11.67
CA GLY A 28 22.74 -1.10 11.76
C GLY A 28 21.44 -1.27 10.96
N TYR A 29 21.09 -0.33 10.08
CA TYR A 29 19.94 -0.46 9.19
C TYR A 29 20.21 -1.39 8.01
N ASN A 30 19.18 -2.11 7.55
CA ASN A 30 19.24 -2.94 6.36
C ASN A 30 18.86 -2.13 5.11
N VAL A 31 19.81 -1.73 4.28
CA VAL A 31 19.54 -1.01 3.03
C VAL A 31 19.18 -2.00 1.93
N LEU A 32 17.91 -2.05 1.54
CA LEU A 32 17.38 -2.98 0.53
C LEU A 32 17.74 -2.58 -0.90
N GLY A 33 17.84 -1.27 -1.18
CA GLY A 33 18.15 -0.79 -2.51
C GLY A 33 18.33 0.73 -2.56
N ILE A 34 18.82 1.19 -3.73
CA ILE A 34 18.98 2.59 -4.09
C ILE A 34 18.44 2.77 -5.51
N SER A 35 17.63 3.79 -5.73
CA SER A 35 17.21 4.20 -7.08
C SER A 35 17.52 5.66 -7.32
N ASN A 36 17.86 6.00 -8.56
CA ASN A 36 18.21 7.35 -8.99
C ASN A 36 17.09 8.03 -9.79
N ASN A 37 15.96 7.38 -9.96
CA ASN A 37 14.78 7.92 -10.64
C ASN A 37 13.46 7.39 -10.07
N GLY A 38 12.38 8.18 -10.24
CA GLY A 38 11.11 7.89 -9.59
C GLY A 38 10.38 6.65 -10.10
N ALA A 39 10.43 6.37 -11.41
CA ALA A 39 9.71 5.24 -11.98
C ALA A 39 10.30 3.90 -11.53
N ASP A 40 11.61 3.81 -11.51
CA ASP A 40 12.35 2.63 -11.07
C ASP A 40 12.27 2.46 -9.55
N ALA A 41 12.30 3.59 -8.81
CA ALA A 41 12.09 3.61 -7.36
C ALA A 41 10.76 2.97 -6.98
N ILE A 42 9.64 3.38 -7.59
CA ILE A 42 8.31 2.81 -7.30
C ILE A 42 8.32 1.30 -7.51
N LYS A 43 8.87 0.82 -8.64
CA LYS A 43 8.92 -0.61 -8.95
C LYS A 43 9.68 -1.41 -7.88
N GLN A 44 10.88 -0.95 -7.52
CA GLN A 44 11.72 -1.62 -6.53
C GLN A 44 11.13 -1.52 -5.12
N ILE A 45 10.58 -0.37 -4.72
CA ILE A 45 9.94 -0.19 -3.40
C ILE A 45 8.76 -1.16 -3.24
N VAL A 46 7.96 -1.34 -4.28
CA VAL A 46 6.83 -2.28 -4.27
C VAL A 46 7.29 -3.74 -4.19
N GLU A 47 8.38 -4.08 -4.86
CA GLU A 47 8.94 -5.43 -4.86
C GLU A 47 9.63 -5.77 -3.53
N LEU A 48 10.37 -4.80 -2.96
CA LEU A 48 11.21 -5.01 -1.77
C LEU A 48 10.48 -4.72 -0.45
N GLU A 49 9.38 -3.96 -0.46
CA GLU A 49 8.58 -3.56 0.71
C GLU A 49 9.43 -3.08 1.90
N PRO A 50 10.18 -1.97 1.77
CA PRO A 50 10.96 -1.43 2.87
C PRO A 50 10.08 -0.93 4.01
N ASP A 51 10.60 -0.96 5.23
CA ASP A 51 9.91 -0.38 6.40
C ASP A 51 9.82 1.15 6.29
N ILE A 52 10.76 1.79 5.55
CA ILE A 52 10.80 3.24 5.33
C ILE A 52 11.59 3.59 4.08
N VAL A 53 11.22 4.70 3.42
CA VAL A 53 11.93 5.25 2.27
C VAL A 53 12.54 6.60 2.62
N LEU A 54 13.85 6.75 2.39
CA LEU A 54 14.52 8.04 2.34
C LEU A 54 14.45 8.58 0.91
N MET A 55 13.85 9.75 0.73
CA MET A 55 13.45 10.27 -0.56
C MET A 55 14.00 11.68 -0.79
N ASP A 56 14.89 11.87 -1.77
CA ASP A 56 15.17 13.23 -2.21
C ASP A 56 13.93 13.82 -2.89
N ILE A 57 13.63 15.07 -2.58
CA ILE A 57 12.52 15.80 -3.20
C ILE A 57 12.79 16.00 -4.70
N MET A 58 14.02 16.36 -5.04
CA MET A 58 14.43 16.73 -6.40
C MET A 58 15.25 15.59 -7.02
N ILE A 59 14.57 14.68 -7.69
CA ILE A 59 15.20 13.58 -8.42
C ILE A 59 15.06 13.75 -9.94
N LYS A 60 15.98 13.17 -10.70
CA LYS A 60 15.96 13.22 -12.17
C LYS A 60 14.79 12.39 -12.75
N GLY A 61 14.19 12.91 -13.81
CA GLY A 61 13.17 12.20 -14.57
C GLY A 61 11.81 12.87 -14.55
N PRO A 62 10.77 12.20 -15.06
CA PRO A 62 9.42 12.77 -15.17
C PRO A 62 8.65 12.80 -13.84
N LEU A 63 9.11 12.08 -12.82
CA LEU A 63 8.51 12.03 -11.48
C LEU A 63 9.46 12.67 -10.48
N THR A 64 8.93 13.54 -9.63
CA THR A 64 9.63 14.09 -8.46
C THR A 64 9.58 13.11 -7.29
N GLY A 65 10.42 13.31 -6.26
CA GLY A 65 10.30 12.53 -5.03
C GLY A 65 8.95 12.70 -4.34
N ILE A 66 8.30 13.86 -4.50
CA ILE A 66 6.94 14.10 -3.99
C ILE A 66 5.93 13.17 -4.67
N ASP A 67 5.97 13.05 -6.00
CA ASP A 67 5.08 12.17 -6.76
C ASP A 67 5.25 10.69 -6.35
N VAL A 68 6.51 10.27 -6.13
CA VAL A 68 6.83 8.92 -5.65
C VAL A 68 6.29 8.70 -4.26
N ALA A 69 6.54 9.65 -3.33
CA ALA A 69 6.09 9.55 -1.93
C ALA A 69 4.56 9.50 -1.83
N GLU A 70 3.84 10.33 -2.60
CA GLU A 70 2.37 10.29 -2.65
C GLU A 70 1.87 8.91 -3.10
N LYS A 71 2.47 8.36 -4.15
CA LYS A 71 2.06 7.08 -4.70
C LYS A 71 2.32 5.93 -3.74
N ILE A 72 3.53 5.84 -3.15
CA ILE A 72 3.87 4.73 -2.23
C ILE A 72 3.06 4.80 -0.94
N LYS A 73 2.74 6.00 -0.45
CA LYS A 73 1.87 6.19 0.71
C LYS A 73 0.43 5.76 0.40
N LYS A 74 -0.15 6.29 -0.68
CA LYS A 74 -1.56 6.07 -1.04
C LYS A 74 -1.86 4.62 -1.43
N GLU A 75 -0.97 3.99 -2.17
CA GLU A 75 -1.21 2.66 -2.74
C GLU A 75 -0.65 1.53 -1.86
N TYR A 76 0.39 1.79 -1.08
CA TYR A 76 1.15 0.75 -0.36
C TYR A 76 1.34 1.02 1.13
N ASN A 77 0.93 2.21 1.61
CA ASN A 77 1.09 2.64 3.00
C ASN A 77 2.55 2.54 3.51
N ILE A 78 3.52 2.83 2.63
CA ILE A 78 4.94 2.83 2.98
C ILE A 78 5.34 4.25 3.43
N PRO A 79 5.91 4.43 4.64
CA PRO A 79 6.30 5.73 5.15
C PRO A 79 7.53 6.27 4.43
N SER A 80 7.59 7.59 4.27
CA SER A 80 8.76 8.28 3.69
C SER A 80 9.23 9.43 4.55
N ILE A 81 10.56 9.68 4.49
CA ILE A 81 11.22 10.88 5.00
C ILE A 81 11.84 11.60 3.81
N PHE A 82 11.59 12.89 3.68
CA PHE A 82 12.24 13.66 2.64
C PHE A 82 13.64 14.12 3.04
N LEU A 83 14.57 13.98 2.10
CA LEU A 83 15.89 14.60 2.14
C LEU A 83 15.83 15.88 1.32
N THR A 84 16.31 17.01 1.85
CA THR A 84 16.21 18.29 1.15
C THR A 84 17.40 19.20 1.44
N ALA A 85 17.97 19.83 0.42
CA ALA A 85 19.08 20.76 0.55
C ALA A 85 18.64 22.21 0.90
N TYR A 86 17.41 22.57 0.72
CA TYR A 86 16.71 23.84 0.96
C TYR A 86 15.57 23.89 -0.07
N ALA A 87 14.42 23.43 0.32
CA ALA A 87 13.28 23.58 -0.56
C ALA A 87 12.72 24.99 -0.38
N ASP A 88 12.43 25.65 -1.49
CA ASP A 88 11.61 26.85 -1.44
C ASP A 88 10.26 26.56 -0.78
N GLU A 89 9.61 27.61 -0.28
CA GLU A 89 8.35 27.49 0.48
C GLU A 89 7.25 26.76 -0.34
N SER A 90 7.29 26.87 -1.66
CA SER A 90 6.34 26.23 -2.58
C SER A 90 6.55 24.71 -2.66
N THR A 91 7.79 24.26 -2.71
CA THR A 91 8.15 22.84 -2.73
C THR A 91 7.86 22.17 -1.40
N LEU A 92 8.17 22.84 -0.28
CA LEU A 92 7.81 22.35 1.06
C LEU A 92 6.29 22.28 1.25
N SER A 93 5.53 23.24 0.72
CA SER A 93 4.07 23.23 0.78
C SER A 93 3.47 22.03 0.02
N LYS A 94 4.02 21.71 -1.15
CA LYS A 94 3.62 20.49 -1.91
C LYS A 94 4.01 19.21 -1.18
N ALA A 95 5.23 19.14 -0.65
CA ALA A 95 5.70 17.99 0.10
C ALA A 95 4.86 17.73 1.37
N LYS A 96 4.35 18.79 2.04
CA LYS A 96 3.45 18.66 3.20
C LYS A 96 2.14 17.93 2.86
N ILE A 97 1.62 18.10 1.64
CA ILE A 97 0.36 17.46 1.21
C ILE A 97 0.49 15.93 1.21
N THR A 98 1.68 15.38 0.96
CA THR A 98 1.92 13.94 1.04
C THR A 98 1.99 13.43 2.48
N GLU A 99 1.96 14.33 3.49
CA GLU A 99 2.08 14.03 4.91
C GLU A 99 3.23 13.06 5.20
N PRO A 100 4.49 13.43 4.90
CA PRO A 100 5.63 12.58 5.15
C PRO A 100 5.85 12.43 6.66
N TYR A 101 6.54 11.38 7.05
CA TYR A 101 6.85 11.14 8.46
C TYR A 101 8.00 11.99 8.98
N GLY A 102 8.73 12.70 8.11
CA GLY A 102 9.78 13.63 8.50
C GLY A 102 10.48 14.29 7.33
N TYR A 103 11.36 15.23 7.69
CA TYR A 103 12.26 15.93 6.77
C TYR A 103 13.66 15.94 7.37
N ILE A 104 14.68 15.71 6.56
CA ILE A 104 16.08 15.80 6.92
C ILE A 104 16.74 16.82 6.01
N LEU A 105 17.36 17.85 6.59
CA LEU A 105 18.06 18.90 5.83
C LEU A 105 19.47 18.43 5.48
N LYS A 106 19.86 18.57 4.22
CA LYS A 106 21.23 18.37 3.76
C LYS A 106 22.05 19.66 4.02
N PRO A 107 23.31 19.58 4.54
CA PRO A 107 24.00 18.36 4.95
C PRO A 107 23.54 17.85 6.32
N PHE A 108 23.40 16.54 6.47
CA PHE A 108 22.92 15.88 7.70
C PHE A 108 24.04 15.08 8.38
N LYS A 109 23.87 14.82 9.65
CA LYS A 109 24.71 13.93 10.45
C LYS A 109 24.06 12.56 10.61
N GLU A 110 24.85 11.54 10.98
CA GLU A 110 24.33 10.18 11.24
C GLU A 110 23.23 10.19 12.31
N VAL A 111 23.34 11.06 13.34
CA VAL A 111 22.31 11.19 14.39
C VAL A 111 20.97 11.74 13.85
N ASP A 112 21.01 12.59 12.84
CA ASP A 112 19.78 13.15 12.23
C ASP A 112 19.04 12.06 11.44
N LEU A 113 19.78 11.20 10.72
CA LEU A 113 19.21 10.03 10.04
C LEU A 113 18.58 9.07 11.04
N GLN A 114 19.35 8.70 12.08
CA GLN A 114 18.88 7.75 13.10
C GLN A 114 17.60 8.23 13.77
N SER A 115 17.63 9.42 14.36
CA SER A 115 16.48 9.97 15.10
C SER A 115 15.24 10.12 14.23
N SER A 116 15.40 10.58 12.97
CA SER A 116 14.28 10.75 12.05
C SER A 116 13.67 9.41 11.64
N ILE A 117 14.51 8.39 11.35
CA ILE A 117 14.04 7.05 10.98
C ILE A 117 13.31 6.40 12.16
N GLU A 118 13.89 6.42 13.36
CA GLU A 118 13.28 5.84 14.56
C GLU A 118 11.91 6.47 14.86
N MET A 119 11.82 7.81 14.80
CA MET A 119 10.55 8.52 15.00
C MET A 119 9.53 8.20 13.93
N ALA A 120 9.94 8.16 12.66
CA ALA A 120 9.04 7.89 11.55
C ALA A 120 8.48 6.45 11.59
N VAL A 121 9.33 5.46 11.84
CA VAL A 121 8.91 4.06 11.97
C VAL A 121 8.00 3.88 13.18
N TYR A 122 8.34 4.49 14.32
CA TYR A 122 7.50 4.45 15.51
C TYR A 122 6.13 5.07 15.27
N LYS A 123 6.08 6.27 14.67
CA LYS A 123 4.83 6.97 14.37
C LYS A 123 3.98 6.17 13.37
N HIS A 124 4.58 5.68 12.28
CA HIS A 124 3.88 4.86 11.30
C HIS A 124 3.28 3.58 11.93
N LYS A 125 4.04 2.93 12.82
CA LYS A 125 3.54 1.77 13.55
C LYS A 125 2.35 2.12 14.45
N LYS A 126 2.43 3.23 15.17
CA LYS A 126 1.32 3.73 16.00
C LYS A 126 0.07 4.06 15.19
N ASP A 127 0.23 4.79 14.09
CA ASP A 127 -0.87 5.14 13.19
C ASP A 127 -1.54 3.86 12.66
N SER A 128 -0.75 2.85 12.30
CA SER A 128 -1.24 1.54 11.86
C SER A 128 -1.93 0.74 12.98
N GLU A 129 -1.47 0.84 14.22
CA GLU A 129 -2.09 0.20 15.39
C GLU A 129 -3.46 0.83 15.71
N VAL A 130 -3.55 2.16 15.71
CA VAL A 130 -4.82 2.90 15.94
C VAL A 130 -5.87 2.52 14.89
N VAL A 131 -5.46 2.42 13.64
CA VAL A 131 -6.35 1.98 12.56
C VAL A 131 -6.83 0.55 12.80
N LYS A 132 -5.93 -0.38 13.16
CA LYS A 132 -6.28 -1.77 13.46
C LYS A 132 -7.21 -1.90 14.68
N GLU A 133 -6.96 -1.13 15.74
CA GLU A 133 -7.78 -1.13 16.95
C GLU A 133 -9.19 -0.60 16.66
N ARG A 134 -9.30 0.50 15.90
CA ARG A 134 -10.58 1.03 15.44
C ARG A 134 -11.35 -0.01 14.64
N ASP A 135 -10.70 -0.66 13.69
CA ASP A 135 -11.33 -1.65 12.82
C ASP A 135 -11.71 -2.92 13.59
N PHE A 136 -10.91 -3.30 14.58
CA PHE A 136 -11.25 -4.36 15.52
C PHE A 136 -12.51 -4.01 16.34
N LEU A 137 -12.60 -2.78 16.85
CA LEU A 137 -13.80 -2.31 17.57
C LEU A 137 -15.03 -2.30 16.67
N TYR A 138 -14.91 -1.84 15.41
CA TYR A 138 -16.01 -1.93 14.44
C TYR A 138 -16.42 -3.39 14.18
N SER A 139 -15.46 -4.30 14.05
CA SER A 139 -15.75 -5.73 13.85
C SER A 139 -16.48 -6.37 15.03
N LEU A 140 -16.24 -5.90 16.26
CA LEU A 140 -16.97 -6.38 17.45
C LEU A 140 -18.42 -5.89 17.53
N VAL A 141 -18.71 -4.73 16.92
CA VAL A 141 -20.06 -4.16 16.90
C VAL A 141 -20.93 -4.81 15.82
N ASP A 142 -20.32 -5.21 14.69
CA ASP A 142 -21.04 -5.84 13.55
C ASP A 142 -21.19 -7.38 13.65
N ASN A 143 -20.56 -8.03 14.64
CA ASN A 143 -20.52 -9.50 14.68
C ASN A 143 -21.75 -10.13 15.33
N LYS A 144 -22.63 -10.66 14.50
CA LYS A 144 -23.59 -11.72 14.84
C LYS A 144 -23.32 -13.07 14.15
N GLU A 145 -22.18 -13.30 13.50
CA GLU A 145 -21.86 -14.59 12.87
C GLU A 145 -20.38 -14.99 12.99
N ASP A 146 -20.10 -16.28 13.02
CA ASP A 146 -18.84 -17.00 13.26
C ASP A 146 -17.54 -16.25 12.83
N PRO A 147 -16.67 -15.84 13.77
CA PRO A 147 -15.47 -15.04 13.48
C PRO A 147 -14.40 -15.74 12.61
N SER A 148 -14.51 -17.07 12.43
CA SER A 148 -13.52 -17.83 11.66
C SER A 148 -13.69 -17.70 10.15
N ARG A 149 -14.88 -17.27 9.68
CA ARG A 149 -15.19 -17.14 8.26
C ARG A 149 -14.67 -15.86 7.61
N ASP A 150 -14.35 -14.83 8.40
CA ASP A 150 -13.98 -13.50 7.92
C ASP A 150 -12.48 -13.25 7.84
N ILE A 151 -11.67 -14.26 8.11
CA ILE A 151 -10.22 -14.12 8.16
C ILE A 151 -9.59 -14.88 7.00
N LEU A 152 -8.82 -14.15 6.19
CA LEU A 152 -7.99 -14.73 5.15
C LEU A 152 -6.50 -14.55 5.50
N PHE A 153 -5.71 -15.61 5.40
CA PHE A 153 -4.26 -15.51 5.48
C PHE A 153 -3.68 -15.48 4.08
N VAL A 154 -3.01 -14.39 3.74
CA VAL A 154 -2.37 -14.20 2.44
C VAL A 154 -0.85 -14.23 2.59
N LYS A 155 -0.16 -14.96 1.72
CA LYS A 155 1.30 -14.95 1.65
C LYS A 155 1.72 -13.80 0.73
N SER A 156 2.21 -12.72 1.33
CA SER A 156 2.79 -11.59 0.62
C SER A 156 4.23 -11.41 1.09
N ASN A 157 5.18 -11.38 0.16
CA ASN A 157 6.62 -11.18 0.43
C ASN A 157 7.18 -11.99 1.59
N SER A 158 7.07 -13.31 1.51
CA SER A 158 7.59 -14.27 2.51
C SER A 158 6.93 -14.18 3.90
N ARG A 159 5.89 -13.36 4.07
CA ARG A 159 5.12 -13.25 5.32
C ARG A 159 3.70 -13.74 5.12
N LEU A 160 3.11 -14.34 6.16
CA LEU A 160 1.68 -14.60 6.21
C LEU A 160 1.00 -13.40 6.86
N VAL A 161 0.19 -12.70 6.09
CA VAL A 161 -0.57 -11.55 6.56
C VAL A 161 -2.01 -11.99 6.83
N LYS A 162 -2.49 -11.74 8.04
CA LYS A 162 -3.89 -11.90 8.39
C LYS A 162 -4.67 -10.72 7.82
N LEU A 163 -5.67 -11.00 7.01
CA LEU A 163 -6.52 -10.01 6.36
C LEU A 163 -7.98 -10.33 6.69
N ASN A 164 -8.72 -9.32 7.10
CA ASN A 164 -10.15 -9.44 7.26
C ASN A 164 -10.80 -9.28 5.89
N THR A 165 -11.69 -10.21 5.53
CA THR A 165 -12.39 -10.16 4.23
C THR A 165 -13.27 -8.91 4.10
N SER A 166 -13.77 -8.34 5.20
CA SER A 166 -14.54 -7.09 5.23
C SER A 166 -13.75 -5.87 4.77
N GLU A 167 -12.41 -5.93 4.82
CA GLU A 167 -11.52 -4.86 4.35
C GLU A 167 -11.28 -4.90 2.83
N ILE A 168 -11.60 -6.02 2.16
CA ILE A 168 -11.34 -6.20 0.74
C ILE A 168 -12.47 -5.57 -0.08
N PHE A 169 -12.16 -4.60 -0.92
CA PHE A 169 -13.12 -3.99 -1.85
C PHE A 169 -13.29 -4.83 -3.12
N PHE A 170 -12.16 -5.25 -3.69
CA PHE A 170 -12.16 -6.05 -4.90
C PHE A 170 -10.85 -6.79 -5.08
N VAL A 171 -10.90 -7.78 -5.95
CA VAL A 171 -9.74 -8.58 -6.38
C VAL A 171 -9.54 -8.36 -7.87
N GLU A 172 -8.30 -8.16 -8.29
CA GLU A 172 -7.91 -7.88 -9.67
C GLU A 172 -6.86 -8.88 -10.15
N ALA A 173 -7.04 -9.42 -11.35
CA ALA A 173 -6.02 -10.26 -12.00
C ALA A 173 -4.91 -9.38 -12.59
N LEU A 174 -3.66 -9.71 -12.29
CA LEU A 174 -2.47 -9.04 -12.82
C LEU A 174 -1.49 -10.09 -13.35
N LYS A 175 -1.61 -10.46 -14.64
CA LYS A 175 -0.83 -11.54 -15.28
C LYS A 175 -0.93 -12.85 -14.46
N ASP A 176 0.21 -13.32 -13.92
CA ASP A 176 0.32 -14.54 -13.11
C ASP A 176 0.02 -14.32 -11.63
N TYR A 177 -0.40 -13.11 -11.25
CA TYR A 177 -0.70 -12.70 -9.88
C TYR A 177 -2.14 -12.25 -9.76
N VAL A 178 -2.61 -12.25 -8.52
CA VAL A 178 -3.88 -11.67 -8.12
C VAL A 178 -3.60 -10.60 -7.07
N VAL A 179 -4.24 -9.44 -7.21
CA VAL A 179 -4.11 -8.32 -6.27
C VAL A 179 -5.40 -8.19 -5.47
N LEU A 180 -5.31 -8.39 -4.17
CA LEU A 180 -6.37 -8.09 -3.21
C LEU A 180 -6.29 -6.61 -2.87
N ASN A 181 -7.30 -5.83 -3.26
CA ASN A 181 -7.37 -4.40 -2.97
C ASN A 181 -8.19 -4.21 -1.69
N ALA A 182 -7.50 -4.03 -0.58
CA ALA A 182 -8.10 -3.79 0.72
C ALA A 182 -8.06 -2.30 1.08
N ARG A 183 -8.79 -1.92 2.15
CA ARG A 183 -8.95 -0.53 2.60
C ARG A 183 -7.63 0.21 2.83
N TYR A 184 -6.63 -0.48 3.38
CA TYR A 184 -5.36 0.13 3.82
C TYR A 184 -4.13 -0.35 3.05
N ALA A 185 -4.26 -1.43 2.28
CA ALA A 185 -3.14 -2.02 1.55
C ALA A 185 -3.59 -2.82 0.34
N ARG A 186 -2.66 -3.06 -0.56
CA ARG A 186 -2.81 -3.98 -1.69
C ARG A 186 -1.89 -5.17 -1.46
N TYR A 187 -2.43 -6.38 -1.62
CA TYR A 187 -1.67 -7.61 -1.44
C TYR A 187 -1.58 -8.34 -2.78
N THR A 188 -0.37 -8.41 -3.32
CA THR A 188 -0.09 -9.17 -4.53
C THR A 188 0.29 -10.59 -4.15
N ILE A 189 -0.47 -11.57 -4.65
CA ILE A 189 -0.27 -12.98 -4.36
C ILE A 189 -0.17 -13.79 -5.64
N HIS A 190 0.69 -14.80 -5.64
CA HIS A 190 0.76 -15.76 -6.73
C HIS A 190 -0.39 -16.77 -6.58
N SER A 191 -1.47 -16.53 -7.32
CA SER A 191 -2.68 -17.36 -7.29
C SER A 191 -3.51 -17.12 -8.54
N THR A 192 -4.52 -17.96 -8.77
CA THR A 192 -5.49 -17.75 -9.86
C THR A 192 -6.77 -17.11 -9.33
N MET A 193 -7.49 -16.39 -10.22
CA MET A 193 -8.80 -15.84 -9.89
C MET A 193 -9.79 -16.92 -9.41
N LYS A 194 -9.72 -18.13 -9.96
CA LYS A 194 -10.56 -19.27 -9.59
C LYS A 194 -10.27 -19.77 -8.18
N ASP A 195 -9.00 -19.79 -7.77
CA ASP A 195 -8.60 -20.23 -6.43
C ASP A 195 -8.99 -19.20 -5.37
N ILE A 196 -8.89 -17.90 -5.70
CA ILE A 196 -9.33 -16.84 -4.81
C ILE A 196 -10.85 -16.82 -4.67
N GLU A 197 -11.59 -16.98 -5.77
CA GLU A 197 -13.04 -17.08 -5.76
C GLU A 197 -13.53 -18.17 -4.80
N LYS A 198 -12.93 -19.36 -4.84
CA LYS A 198 -13.24 -20.46 -3.90
C LYS A 198 -12.94 -20.10 -2.44
N LYS A 199 -11.89 -19.34 -2.17
CA LYS A 199 -11.53 -18.94 -0.80
C LYS A 199 -12.43 -17.84 -0.25
N LEU A 200 -13.10 -17.09 -1.13
CA LEU A 200 -14.03 -16.01 -0.81
C LEU A 200 -15.50 -16.44 -0.94
N GLU A 201 -15.80 -17.75 -0.92
CA GLU A 201 -17.15 -18.33 -1.09
C GLU A 201 -18.14 -17.98 0.05
N ASN A 202 -17.81 -17.09 0.98
CA ASN A 202 -18.64 -16.69 2.13
C ASN A 202 -19.93 -15.92 1.76
N GLY A 203 -20.22 -15.77 0.46
CA GLY A 203 -21.44 -15.07 0.02
C GLY A 203 -21.28 -13.57 -0.20
N ASP A 204 -20.26 -12.95 0.34
CA ASP A 204 -20.02 -11.49 0.28
C ASP A 204 -19.34 -11.03 -1.02
N PHE A 205 -18.74 -11.96 -1.74
CA PHE A 205 -18.00 -11.67 -2.97
C PHE A 205 -18.67 -12.26 -4.19
N ILE A 206 -18.54 -11.56 -5.31
CA ILE A 206 -19.05 -12.02 -6.59
C ILE A 206 -18.06 -11.71 -7.71
N ARG A 207 -17.87 -12.65 -8.60
CA ARG A 207 -17.08 -12.44 -9.80
C ARG A 207 -17.89 -11.69 -10.84
N VAL A 208 -17.45 -10.50 -11.24
CA VAL A 208 -18.15 -9.63 -12.20
C VAL A 208 -17.45 -9.57 -13.57
N HIS A 209 -16.21 -10.05 -13.63
CA HIS A 209 -15.40 -10.07 -14.86
C HIS A 209 -14.36 -11.19 -14.80
N ARG A 210 -13.82 -11.62 -15.95
CA ARG A 210 -12.70 -12.58 -15.96
C ARG A 210 -11.51 -12.17 -15.09
N SER A 211 -11.33 -10.87 -14.89
CA SER A 211 -10.23 -10.28 -14.13
C SER A 211 -10.67 -9.56 -12.85
N PHE A 212 -11.94 -9.60 -12.45
CA PHE A 212 -12.43 -8.90 -11.27
C PHE A 212 -13.43 -9.71 -10.46
N ILE A 213 -13.21 -9.75 -9.14
CA ILE A 213 -14.16 -10.16 -8.11
C ILE A 213 -14.41 -8.93 -7.23
N VAL A 214 -15.64 -8.61 -6.89
CA VAL A 214 -16.02 -7.47 -6.05
C VAL A 214 -16.74 -7.92 -4.80
N ARG A 215 -16.60 -7.16 -3.73
CA ARG A 215 -17.40 -7.34 -2.52
C ARG A 215 -18.75 -6.65 -2.71
N ILE A 216 -19.85 -7.40 -2.47
CA ILE A 216 -21.22 -6.97 -2.82
C ILE A 216 -21.65 -5.75 -1.99
N ASP A 217 -21.38 -5.73 -0.68
CA ASP A 217 -21.69 -4.63 0.22
C ASP A 217 -20.90 -3.33 -0.06
N LYS A 218 -19.88 -3.39 -0.90
CA LYS A 218 -19.08 -2.23 -1.35
C LYS A 218 -19.53 -1.68 -2.70
N ILE A 219 -20.57 -2.25 -3.30
CA ILE A 219 -21.13 -1.75 -4.56
C ILE A 219 -22.02 -0.54 -4.27
N GLN A 220 -21.63 0.62 -4.80
CA GLN A 220 -22.42 1.86 -4.71
C GLN A 220 -23.47 1.92 -5.81
N THR A 221 -23.08 1.67 -7.06
CA THR A 221 -23.99 1.69 -8.21
C THR A 221 -23.61 0.63 -9.23
N ILE A 222 -24.61 0.18 -9.98
CA ILE A 222 -24.44 -0.69 -11.13
C ILE A 222 -25.04 0.05 -12.33
N GLU A 223 -24.18 0.41 -13.28
CA GLU A 223 -24.58 1.15 -14.48
C GLU A 223 -24.23 0.37 -15.75
N ASN A 224 -25.22 0.09 -16.58
CA ASN A 224 -25.06 -0.60 -17.88
C ASN A 224 -24.17 -1.86 -17.78
N HIS A 225 -22.86 -1.71 -17.97
CA HIS A 225 -21.87 -2.78 -17.97
C HIS A 225 -20.75 -2.56 -16.95
N THR A 226 -20.97 -1.74 -15.93
CA THR A 226 -19.95 -1.41 -14.91
C THR A 226 -20.54 -1.44 -13.51
N VAL A 227 -19.66 -1.73 -12.54
CA VAL A 227 -19.90 -1.60 -11.11
C VAL A 227 -19.04 -0.45 -10.61
N VAL A 228 -19.61 0.47 -9.83
CA VAL A 228 -18.88 1.51 -9.12
C VAL A 228 -18.81 1.13 -7.65
N LEU A 229 -17.61 1.11 -7.09
CA LEU A 229 -17.40 0.77 -5.67
C LEU A 229 -17.41 2.04 -4.81
N GLU A 230 -17.97 1.92 -3.61
CA GLU A 230 -17.94 2.95 -2.58
C GLU A 230 -16.51 3.32 -2.18
N GLU A 231 -16.36 4.46 -1.53
CA GLU A 231 -15.11 5.01 -0.95
C GLU A 231 -14.00 5.25 -1.99
N ILE A 232 -13.65 4.25 -2.79
CA ILE A 232 -12.54 4.33 -3.77
C ILE A 232 -12.99 4.82 -5.15
N LYS A 233 -14.30 4.93 -5.40
CA LYS A 233 -14.91 5.33 -6.69
C LYS A 233 -14.32 4.59 -7.89
N LYS A 234 -13.89 3.33 -7.70
CA LYS A 234 -13.33 2.49 -8.75
C LYS A 234 -14.46 1.99 -9.64
N VAL A 235 -14.34 2.21 -10.94
CA VAL A 235 -15.24 1.68 -11.97
C VAL A 235 -14.70 0.35 -12.46
N ILE A 236 -15.48 -0.73 -12.34
CA ILE A 236 -15.10 -2.09 -12.70
C ILE A 236 -16.04 -2.60 -13.79
N PRO A 237 -15.52 -3.13 -14.91
CA PRO A 237 -16.36 -3.65 -15.98
C PRO A 237 -17.07 -4.96 -15.59
N ILE A 238 -18.29 -5.13 -16.05
CA ILE A 238 -19.06 -6.37 -15.93
C ILE A 238 -18.93 -7.15 -17.24
N GLY A 239 -18.38 -8.36 -17.19
CA GLY A 239 -18.36 -9.27 -18.35
C GLY A 239 -19.74 -9.86 -18.60
N GLY A 240 -20.13 -10.01 -19.87
CA GLY A 240 -21.47 -10.46 -20.25
C GLY A 240 -21.92 -11.76 -19.59
N SER A 241 -21.00 -12.74 -19.43
CA SER A 241 -21.29 -14.01 -18.77
C SER A 241 -21.47 -13.93 -17.26
N TYR A 242 -21.08 -12.83 -16.62
CA TYR A 242 -21.17 -12.65 -15.15
C TYR A 242 -22.38 -11.81 -14.72
N ARG A 243 -23.02 -11.12 -15.68
CA ARG A 243 -24.10 -10.18 -15.39
C ARG A 243 -25.33 -10.85 -14.77
N GLU A 244 -25.73 -11.97 -15.30
CA GLU A 244 -26.92 -12.68 -14.82
C GLU A 244 -26.77 -13.15 -13.38
N GLU A 245 -25.58 -13.65 -13.03
CA GLU A 245 -25.28 -14.08 -11.67
C GLU A 245 -25.22 -12.90 -10.69
N LEU A 246 -24.62 -11.76 -11.11
CA LEU A 246 -24.62 -10.54 -10.32
C LEU A 246 -26.06 -10.08 -10.02
N LEU A 247 -26.92 -10.03 -11.01
CA LEU A 247 -28.32 -9.59 -10.83
C LEU A 247 -29.14 -10.54 -9.94
N LYS A 248 -28.84 -11.84 -9.95
CA LYS A 248 -29.46 -12.81 -9.03
C LYS A 248 -29.03 -12.64 -7.57
N ARG A 249 -27.81 -12.14 -7.35
CA ARG A 249 -27.23 -11.99 -6.00
C ARG A 249 -27.61 -10.68 -5.32
N ILE A 250 -27.97 -9.66 -6.09
CA ILE A 250 -28.46 -8.38 -5.56
C ILE A 250 -29.99 -8.45 -5.46
N ASN A 251 -30.56 -8.07 -4.31
CA ASN A 251 -32.02 -7.96 -4.15
C ASN A 251 -32.53 -6.77 -4.97
N LEU A 252 -32.92 -7.01 -6.22
CA LEU A 252 -33.61 -6.02 -7.04
C LEU A 252 -35.08 -5.93 -6.59
N ILE A 253 -35.51 -4.71 -6.24
CA ILE A 253 -36.90 -4.37 -5.93
C ILE A 253 -37.59 -3.86 -7.19
#